data_9ffddeeb58803d50ce3d9ee3b0d07989
#
_entry.id   9ffddeeb58803d50ce3d9ee3b0d07989
#
_cell.length_a   1.000
_cell.length_b   1.000
_cell.length_c   1.000
_cell.angle_alpha   90.00
_cell.angle_beta   90.00
_cell.angle_gamma   90.00
#
_symmetry.space_group_name_H-M   'P 1'
#
loop_
_entity.id
_entity.type
_entity.pdbx_description
1 polymer ?
#
loop_
_entity_poly.entity_id
_entity_poly.type
_entity_poly.pdbx_seq_one_letter_code
_entity_poly.pdbx_strand_id
1 'polypeptide(L)'
;MIDPNLIGELQKDHKKLLLNKEEAAAFLGDLAALCRQHNVLLRTTDGMIRFSKGFDNSDTRTTFKAALDQGGNVPAAKIAIKG
;
A
#
# COMPACT_ATOMS: atom_id res chain seq x y z
N MET A 1 -7.45 5.14 27.62
CA MET A 1 -7.73 6.42 26.96
C MET A 1 -6.47 6.91 26.26
N ILE A 2 -6.60 7.39 25.05
CA ILE A 2 -5.46 7.88 24.27
C ILE A 2 -5.18 9.34 24.64
N ASP A 3 -3.91 9.64 24.90
CA ASP A 3 -3.46 10.97 25.20
C ASP A 3 -3.66 11.88 23.97
N PRO A 4 -4.35 13.02 24.09
CA PRO A 4 -4.52 13.94 22.95
C PRO A 4 -3.20 14.40 22.31
N ASN A 5 -2.14 14.55 23.11
CA ASN A 5 -0.83 14.90 22.58
C ASN A 5 -0.26 13.76 21.72
N LEU A 6 -0.47 12.54 22.16
CA LEU A 6 -0.03 11.37 21.40
C LEU A 6 -0.78 11.26 20.06
N ILE A 7 -2.09 11.54 20.07
CA ILE A 7 -2.87 11.55 18.84
C ILE A 7 -2.32 12.60 17.87
N GLY A 8 -1.98 13.79 18.37
CA GLY A 8 -1.40 14.84 17.55
C GLY A 8 -0.07 14.43 16.94
N GLU A 9 0.78 13.77 17.71
CA GLU A 9 2.07 13.30 17.23
C GLU A 9 1.90 12.19 16.17
N LEU A 10 0.98 11.27 16.40
CA LEU A 10 0.70 10.21 15.45
C LEU A 10 0.17 10.78 14.14
N GLN A 11 -0.70 11.79 14.20
CA GLN A 11 -1.21 12.45 13.01
C GLN A 11 -0.10 13.17 12.24
N LYS A 12 0.82 13.81 12.95
CA LYS A 12 1.98 14.46 12.34
C LYS A 12 2.83 13.44 11.58
N ASP A 13 3.17 12.34 12.24
CA ASP A 13 3.99 11.30 11.64
C ASP A 13 3.26 10.66 10.46
N HIS A 14 1.96 10.44 10.60
CA HIS A 14 1.14 9.90 9.53
C HIS A 14 1.15 10.83 8.31
N LYS A 15 1.05 12.14 8.52
CA LYS A 15 1.11 13.10 7.41
C LYS A 15 2.45 13.06 6.68
N LYS A 16 3.55 12.88 7.42
CA LYS A 16 4.88 12.75 6.80
C LYS A 16 4.98 11.52 5.92
N LEU A 17 4.22 10.47 6.23
CA LEU A 17 4.24 9.23 5.47
C LEU A 17 3.21 9.20 4.34
N LEU A 18 2.40 10.24 4.22
CA LEU A 18 1.41 10.31 3.14
C LEU A 18 2.05 10.85 1.86
N LEU A 19 1.65 10.28 0.74
CA LEU A 19 2.01 10.84 -0.55
C LEU A 19 1.22 12.11 -0.79
N ASN A 20 1.85 13.11 -1.40
CA ASN A 20 1.11 14.28 -1.85
C ASN A 20 0.35 13.92 -3.14
N LYS A 21 -0.47 14.88 -3.63
CA LYS A 21 -1.33 14.64 -4.79
C LYS A 21 -0.54 14.23 -6.03
N GLU A 22 0.59 14.88 -6.27
CA GLU A 22 1.42 14.61 -7.44
C GLU A 22 2.11 13.25 -7.36
N GLU A 23 2.65 12.93 -6.18
CA GLU A 23 3.28 11.63 -5.95
C GLU A 23 2.26 10.50 -6.09
N ALA A 24 1.07 10.70 -5.53
CA ALA A 24 0.01 9.69 -5.61
C ALA A 24 -0.46 9.51 -7.06
N ALA A 25 -0.62 10.60 -7.80
CA ALA A 25 -1.05 10.52 -9.20
C ALA A 25 -0.04 9.74 -10.04
N ALA A 26 1.25 9.99 -9.83
CA ALA A 26 2.30 9.27 -10.56
C ALA A 26 2.28 7.78 -10.22
N PHE A 27 2.21 7.44 -8.93
CA PHE A 27 2.17 6.06 -8.48
C PHE A 27 0.93 5.33 -9.01
N LEU A 28 -0.23 5.96 -8.89
CA LEU A 28 -1.48 5.32 -9.34
C LEU A 28 -1.53 5.17 -10.86
N GLY A 29 -0.95 6.12 -11.59
CA GLY A 29 -0.82 6.00 -13.03
C GLY A 29 0.03 4.80 -13.43
N ASP A 30 1.17 4.63 -12.76
CA ASP A 30 2.06 3.50 -13.01
C ASP A 30 1.39 2.18 -12.63
N LEU A 31 0.68 2.16 -11.49
CA LEU A 31 -0.03 0.96 -11.05
C LEU A 31 -1.13 0.57 -12.05
N ALA A 32 -1.90 1.55 -12.53
CA ALA A 32 -2.93 1.29 -13.52
C ALA A 32 -2.33 0.76 -14.83
N ALA A 33 -1.20 1.32 -15.25
CA ALA A 33 -0.51 0.85 -16.45
C ALA A 33 -0.02 -0.59 -16.29
N LEU A 34 0.50 -0.92 -15.12
CA LEU A 34 0.95 -2.28 -14.81
C LEU A 34 -0.21 -3.27 -14.85
N CYS A 35 -1.36 -2.88 -14.30
CA CYS A 35 -2.56 -3.72 -14.33
C CYS A 35 -3.02 -3.97 -15.76
N ARG A 36 -2.98 -2.95 -16.63
CA ARG A 36 -3.33 -3.12 -18.04
C ARG A 36 -2.33 -4.02 -18.75
N GLN A 37 -1.05 -3.86 -18.46
CA GLN A 37 0.01 -4.65 -19.08
C GLN A 37 -0.17 -6.14 -18.81
N HIS A 38 -0.57 -6.48 -17.61
CA HIS A 38 -0.75 -7.88 -17.20
C HIS A 38 -2.19 -8.36 -17.29
N ASN A 39 -3.11 -7.50 -17.73
CA ASN A 39 -4.54 -7.81 -17.80
C ASN A 39 -5.08 -8.24 -16.43
N VAL A 40 -4.78 -7.45 -15.41
CA VAL A 40 -5.13 -7.74 -14.01
C VAL A 40 -6.11 -6.69 -13.51
N LEU A 41 -7.11 -7.14 -12.76
CA LEU A 41 -8.02 -6.28 -12.02
C LEU A 41 -7.69 -6.36 -10.54
N LEU A 42 -7.48 -5.21 -9.91
CA LEU A 42 -7.33 -5.16 -8.46
C LEU A 42 -8.70 -5.01 -7.83
N ARG A 43 -8.95 -5.77 -6.78
CA ARG A 43 -10.22 -5.74 -6.06
C ARG A 43 -9.97 -5.64 -4.57
N THR A 44 -10.83 -4.86 -3.90
CA THR A 44 -10.79 -4.69 -2.45
C THR A 44 -12.20 -4.84 -1.90
N THR A 45 -12.32 -5.00 -0.58
CA THR A 45 -13.62 -5.15 0.06
C THR A 45 -14.37 -3.83 0.18
N ASP A 46 -13.65 -2.71 0.24
CA ASP A 46 -14.26 -1.37 0.42
C ASP A 46 -14.01 -0.44 -0.76
N GLY A 47 -13.44 -0.94 -1.84
CA GLY A 47 -13.13 -0.13 -3.02
C GLY A 47 -11.94 0.79 -2.84
N MET A 48 -11.19 0.64 -1.74
CA MET A 48 -10.05 1.50 -1.43
C MET A 48 -8.77 0.70 -1.38
N ILE A 49 -7.73 1.20 -2.01
CA ILE A 49 -6.36 0.69 -1.86
C ILE A 49 -5.61 1.68 -0.98
N ARG A 50 -4.95 1.17 0.05
CA ARG A 50 -4.23 2.01 1.00
C ARG A 50 -2.74 1.95 0.77
N PHE A 51 -2.10 3.09 0.81
CA PHE A 51 -0.66 3.19 0.62
C PHE A 51 -0.13 4.43 1.34
N SER A 52 1.17 4.43 1.56
CA SER A 52 1.89 5.57 2.14
C SER A 52 3.29 5.61 1.55
N LYS A 53 4.05 6.65 1.87
CA LYS A 53 5.46 6.66 1.51
C LYS A 53 6.19 5.54 2.25
N GLY A 54 7.27 5.06 1.66
CA GLY A 54 8.18 4.17 2.36
C GLY A 54 8.78 4.88 3.57
N PHE A 55 9.27 4.10 4.51
CA PHE A 55 9.96 4.65 5.68
C PHE A 55 11.32 5.20 5.25
N ASP A 56 11.91 6.03 6.11
CA ASP A 56 13.23 6.62 5.83
C ASP A 56 14.33 5.57 5.73
N ASN A 57 14.10 4.38 6.25
CA ASN A 57 15.04 3.28 6.14
C ASN A 57 14.98 2.71 4.71
N SER A 58 16.08 2.79 3.99
CA SER A 58 16.17 2.33 2.59
C SER A 58 15.92 0.83 2.44
N ASP A 59 16.07 0.06 3.50
CA ASP A 59 15.82 -1.38 3.46
C ASP A 59 14.35 -1.74 3.63
N THR A 60 13.53 -0.77 4.08
CA THR A 60 12.10 -1.01 4.25
C THR A 60 11.41 -1.02 2.89
N ARG A 61 10.71 -2.08 2.60
CA ARG A 61 10.04 -2.24 1.31
C ARG A 61 8.77 -3.07 1.46
N THR A 62 7.85 -2.86 0.55
CA THR A 62 6.64 -3.69 0.44
C THR A 62 7.00 -4.98 -0.29
N THR A 63 6.54 -6.08 0.25
CA THR A 63 6.69 -7.39 -0.40
C THR A 63 5.31 -8.02 -0.57
N PHE A 64 5.23 -8.94 -1.52
CA PHE A 64 3.98 -9.63 -1.85
C PHE A 64 4.21 -11.12 -1.82
N LYS A 65 3.30 -11.83 -1.16
CA LYS A 65 3.33 -13.29 -1.13
C LYS A 65 2.03 -13.81 -1.73
N ALA A 66 2.14 -14.64 -2.75
CA ALA A 66 0.96 -15.22 -3.40
C ALA A 66 0.18 -16.08 -2.42
N ALA A 67 -1.13 -15.89 -2.40
CA ALA A 67 -2.05 -16.73 -1.62
C ALA A 67 -2.75 -17.69 -2.58
N LEU A 68 -2.35 -18.95 -2.51
CA LEU A 68 -2.88 -19.98 -3.42
C LEU A 68 -4.22 -20.50 -2.91
N ASP A 69 -5.12 -20.81 -3.84
CA ASP A 69 -6.36 -21.50 -3.52
C ASP A 69 -6.17 -23.02 -3.69
N GLN A 70 -7.25 -23.77 -3.52
CA GLN A 70 -7.20 -25.24 -3.60
C GLN A 70 -6.87 -25.74 -5.01
N GLY A 71 -7.18 -24.95 -6.02
CA GLY A 71 -6.92 -25.30 -7.42
C GLY A 71 -5.53 -24.91 -7.91
N GLY A 72 -4.69 -24.32 -7.05
CA GLY A 72 -3.38 -23.85 -7.44
C GLY A 72 -3.37 -22.48 -8.10
N ASN A 73 -4.50 -21.80 -8.12
CA ASN A 73 -4.60 -20.44 -8.64
C ASN A 73 -4.27 -19.42 -7.55
N VAL A 74 -3.98 -18.20 -7.97
CA VAL A 74 -3.60 -17.13 -7.04
C VAL A 74 -4.63 -16.00 -7.15
N PRO A 75 -5.72 -16.06 -6.34
CA PRO A 75 -6.74 -15.00 -6.37
C PRO A 75 -6.33 -13.74 -5.61
N ALA A 76 -5.30 -13.82 -4.79
CA ALA A 76 -4.89 -12.70 -3.94
C ALA A 76 -3.43 -12.83 -3.56
N ALA A 77 -2.91 -11.78 -2.98
CA ALA A 77 -1.56 -11.78 -2.40
C ALA A 77 -1.61 -11.12 -1.03
N LYS A 78 -0.76 -11.59 -0.14
CA LYS A 78 -0.57 -10.95 1.15
C LYS A 78 0.52 -9.89 1.01
N ILE A 79 0.28 -8.75 1.64
CA ILE A 79 1.22 -7.65 1.64
C ILE A 79 1.96 -7.64 2.98
N ALA A 80 3.26 -7.46 2.93
CA ALA A 80 4.08 -7.30 4.12
C ALA A 80 5.12 -6.22 3.88
N ILE A 81 5.52 -5.57 4.96
CA ILE A 81 6.60 -4.57 4.92
C ILE A 81 7.81 -5.22 5.59
N LYS A 82 8.92 -5.24 4.87
CA LYS A 82 10.19 -5.73 5.39
C LYS A 82 11.17 -4.59 5.52
N GLY A 83 11.95 -4.61 6.57
CA GLY A 83 12.97 -3.61 6.77
C GLY A 83 13.93 -3.97 7.87
#